data_093338aa3915909c859559a603bedea8
#
_entry.id   093338aa3915909c859559a603bedea8
#
_cell.length_a   1.000
_cell.length_b   1.000
_cell.length_c   1.000
_cell.angle_alpha   90.00
_cell.angle_beta   90.00
_cell.angle_gamma   90.00
#
_symmetry.space_group_name_H-M   'P 1'
#
loop_
_entity.id
_entity.type
_entity.pdbx_description
1 polymer ?
#
loop_
_entity_poly.entity_id
_entity_poly.type
_entity_poly.pdbx_seq_one_letter_code
_entity_poly.pdbx_strand_id
1 'polypeptide(L)'
;MARGSEMKIGERQGAPDDTPIFISSPLTLADIAVPSSPFENRVPDQSDRPRRPLHPETLAIRTQTARGAEREHSTPLFLTSSFVFDDAEQARALFTEEIAGNIYSRYSNPNTDEFVRKMALLEGAEDGIAFASGMAAVFGSMAAYLKSGDHVVASRALFGSTHQLFTKLFPRWGISSSYVDADASADAWAAAVLPTTKVLFVETPSNPGLALIDLEMLGRLAADRRLMLVVDNCFTTPILQQPMKWGAHLVVHSAMKFIDGQGRVLGGVVVGSAELIAELRFFIRHTGPAMSPFNAWVLSKSLETLSVRMDRHCSNALAVATHFEQHAELDFVRYPYLASHRDHALALKQMSAGGGIVVLELKGGLERARRFLDAVELLSHTPNLGDVRSIVTHPTSTTHSKLSEAERVQVGIVPGLIRISVGLEHRSDIIWDIEQALARSA
;
A
#
# COMPACT_ATOMS: atom_id res chain seq x y z
N MET A 1 -53.59 -17.07 55.13
CA MET A 1 -54.36 -18.23 54.66
C MET A 1 -53.51 -18.91 53.63
N ALA A 2 -52.89 -19.97 54.03
CA ALA A 2 -53.15 -21.41 53.76
C ALA A 2 -52.57 -21.78 52.34
N ARG A 3 -51.86 -22.82 52.13
CA ARG A 3 -51.38 -24.07 52.75
C ARG A 3 -50.25 -24.51 51.77
N GLY A 4 -49.16 -24.89 52.10
CA GLY A 4 -48.40 -26.03 52.46
C GLY A 4 -48.74 -27.33 51.69
N SER A 5 -47.79 -27.83 50.89
CA SER A 5 -47.70 -29.27 50.60
C SER A 5 -46.24 -29.67 50.53
N GLU A 6 -45.83 -30.37 51.59
CA GLU A 6 -44.58 -31.12 51.68
C GLU A 6 -44.61 -32.31 50.74
N MET A 7 -43.51 -32.53 50.02
CA MET A 7 -43.31 -33.79 49.33
C MET A 7 -42.08 -34.46 49.93
N LYS A 8 -42.30 -35.64 50.50
CA LYS A 8 -41.30 -36.47 51.16
C LYS A 8 -40.22 -36.98 50.20
N ILE A 9 -39.00 -36.80 50.64
CA ILE A 9 -37.82 -37.41 50.00
C ILE A 9 -37.65 -38.82 50.59
N GLY A 10 -37.67 -39.81 49.70
CA GLY A 10 -37.35 -41.21 50.05
C GLY A 10 -35.87 -41.45 50.06
N GLU A 11 -35.38 -41.88 51.18
CA GLU A 11 -34.01 -42.39 51.36
C GLU A 11 -33.78 -43.65 50.52
N ARG A 12 -32.68 -43.65 49.69
CA ARG A 12 -32.01 -44.87 49.29
C ARG A 12 -30.54 -44.76 49.66
N GLN A 13 -30.17 -45.57 50.62
CA GLN A 13 -28.80 -45.91 51.00
C GLN A 13 -28.14 -46.68 49.85
N GLY A 14 -26.94 -46.27 49.46
CA GLY A 14 -26.02 -46.98 48.63
C GLY A 14 -24.67 -46.28 48.75
N ALA A 15 -23.75 -46.87 49.54
CA ALA A 15 -22.41 -46.38 49.73
C ALA A 15 -21.65 -46.40 48.40
N PRO A 16 -20.80 -45.39 48.07
CA PRO A 16 -19.93 -45.47 46.94
C PRO A 16 -18.74 -46.42 47.24
N ASP A 17 -18.45 -47.26 46.27
CA ASP A 17 -17.31 -48.18 46.21
C ASP A 17 -16.02 -47.35 46.01
N ASP A 18 -15.24 -47.22 47.09
CA ASP A 18 -13.92 -46.55 47.10
C ASP A 18 -12.86 -47.48 46.52
N THR A 19 -12.94 -47.76 45.21
CA THR A 19 -11.81 -48.38 44.50
C THR A 19 -10.97 -47.25 43.88
N PRO A 20 -9.69 -47.06 44.25
CA PRO A 20 -8.83 -46.09 43.64
C PRO A 20 -8.58 -46.46 42.17
N ILE A 21 -9.02 -45.58 41.25
CA ILE A 21 -8.61 -45.67 39.85
C ILE A 21 -7.09 -45.39 39.81
N PHE A 22 -6.31 -46.46 39.68
CA PHE A 22 -4.89 -46.35 39.33
C PHE A 22 -4.79 -45.70 37.93
N ILE A 23 -4.48 -44.43 37.90
CA ILE A 23 -4.00 -43.77 36.71
C ILE A 23 -2.61 -44.33 36.44
N SER A 24 -2.51 -45.20 35.45
CA SER A 24 -1.25 -45.70 34.93
C SER A 24 -0.34 -44.52 34.56
N SER A 25 0.93 -44.65 34.85
CA SER A 25 2.08 -43.77 34.67
C SER A 25 1.89 -42.55 33.75
N PRO A 26 2.40 -41.36 34.12
CA PRO A 26 2.31 -40.21 33.25
C PRO A 26 2.99 -40.53 31.91
N LEU A 27 2.24 -40.34 30.82
CA LEU A 27 2.78 -40.37 29.45
C LEU A 27 3.95 -39.39 29.39
N THR A 28 5.14 -39.86 29.05
CA THR A 28 6.29 -39.01 28.78
C THR A 28 6.12 -38.39 27.38
N LEU A 29 6.71 -37.22 27.15
CA LEU A 29 6.73 -36.57 25.83
C LEU A 29 7.31 -37.48 24.72
N ALA A 30 8.02 -38.54 25.08
CA ALA A 30 8.56 -39.57 24.19
C ALA A 30 7.49 -40.56 23.67
N ASP A 31 6.34 -40.66 24.35
CA ASP A 31 5.26 -41.60 23.97
C ASP A 31 4.28 -41.02 22.98
N ILE A 32 4.43 -39.71 22.60
CA ILE A 32 3.72 -39.08 21.52
C ILE A 32 4.55 -39.24 20.24
N ALA A 33 4.65 -40.45 19.74
CA ALA A 33 5.14 -40.67 18.39
C ALA A 33 4.12 -40.10 17.39
N VAL A 34 4.42 -38.92 16.85
CA VAL A 34 3.73 -38.44 15.63
C VAL A 34 4.06 -39.47 14.55
N PRO A 35 3.07 -40.16 13.96
CA PRO A 35 3.37 -41.11 12.90
C PRO A 35 4.07 -40.37 11.79
N SER A 36 5.26 -40.82 11.39
CA SER A 36 5.95 -40.34 10.19
C SER A 36 4.98 -40.47 9.03
N SER A 37 4.63 -39.35 8.42
CA SER A 37 3.69 -39.28 7.28
C SER A 37 4.17 -40.25 6.20
N PRO A 38 3.31 -41.17 5.69
CA PRO A 38 3.68 -42.06 4.59
C PRO A 38 3.84 -41.29 3.25
N PHE A 39 3.79 -39.99 3.29
CA PHE A 39 3.97 -39.09 2.15
C PHE A 39 5.29 -38.33 2.25
N GLU A 40 6.41 -39.07 2.37
CA GLU A 40 7.70 -38.47 2.06
C GLU A 40 7.70 -37.89 0.65
N ASN A 41 7.97 -36.63 0.59
CA ASN A 41 8.03 -35.73 -0.56
C ASN A 41 8.56 -36.40 -1.84
N ARG A 42 7.67 -36.76 -2.74
CA ARG A 42 7.96 -36.81 -4.16
C ARG A 42 7.37 -35.54 -4.82
N VAL A 43 7.93 -34.39 -4.53
CA VAL A 43 7.88 -33.29 -5.49
C VAL A 43 9.00 -33.63 -6.48
N PRO A 44 8.67 -33.94 -7.76
CA PRO A 44 9.72 -34.06 -8.78
C PRO A 44 10.51 -32.74 -8.75
N ASP A 45 11.82 -32.82 -8.70
CA ASP A 45 12.70 -31.69 -8.90
C ASP A 45 12.35 -31.06 -10.26
N GLN A 46 11.68 -29.91 -10.21
CA GLN A 46 11.25 -29.15 -11.39
C GLN A 46 12.26 -28.05 -11.74
N SER A 47 13.49 -28.10 -11.18
CA SER A 47 14.51 -27.06 -11.30
C SER A 47 15.02 -26.88 -12.75
N ASP A 48 14.93 -27.89 -13.61
CA ASP A 48 15.58 -27.90 -14.93
C ASP A 48 14.66 -27.58 -16.14
N ARG A 49 13.39 -27.27 -15.93
CA ARG A 49 12.54 -26.84 -17.04
C ARG A 49 12.59 -25.31 -17.16
N PRO A 50 12.96 -24.75 -18.35
CA PRO A 50 12.84 -23.32 -18.57
C PRO A 50 11.37 -22.92 -18.38
N ARG A 51 11.08 -22.22 -17.27
CA ARG A 51 9.73 -21.75 -16.98
C ARG A 51 9.44 -20.53 -17.84
N ARG A 52 8.38 -20.58 -18.64
CA ARG A 52 7.86 -19.40 -19.31
C ARG A 52 7.64 -18.29 -18.27
N PRO A 53 8.03 -17.02 -18.54
CA PRO A 53 7.69 -15.89 -17.70
C PRO A 53 6.16 -15.82 -17.48
N LEU A 54 5.75 -15.65 -16.23
CA LEU A 54 4.33 -15.51 -15.87
C LEU A 54 3.92 -14.04 -15.94
N HIS A 55 2.68 -13.81 -16.34
CA HIS A 55 2.08 -12.47 -16.32
C HIS A 55 1.83 -11.98 -14.89
N PRO A 56 1.78 -10.65 -14.65
CA PRO A 56 1.59 -10.06 -13.32
C PRO A 56 0.37 -10.61 -12.57
N GLU A 57 -0.76 -10.80 -13.25
CA GLU A 57 -1.99 -11.35 -12.68
C GLU A 57 -1.77 -12.77 -12.13
N THR A 58 -1.03 -13.58 -12.88
CA THR A 58 -0.69 -14.94 -12.46
C THR A 58 0.28 -14.92 -11.29
N LEU A 59 1.27 -14.03 -11.30
CA LEU A 59 2.23 -13.85 -10.21
C LEU A 59 1.50 -13.44 -8.92
N ALA A 60 0.58 -12.47 -8.99
CA ALA A 60 -0.21 -12.01 -7.85
C ALA A 60 -0.99 -13.15 -7.17
N ILE A 61 -1.53 -14.10 -7.96
CA ILE A 61 -2.34 -15.22 -7.48
C ILE A 61 -1.47 -16.40 -7.03
N ARG A 62 -0.42 -16.74 -7.78
CA ARG A 62 0.32 -18.00 -7.62
C ARG A 62 1.56 -17.89 -6.75
N THR A 63 2.00 -16.68 -6.38
CA THR A 63 3.07 -16.48 -5.41
C THR A 63 2.51 -16.67 -4.02
N GLN A 64 2.84 -17.80 -3.40
CA GLN A 64 2.36 -18.19 -2.08
C GLN A 64 3.52 -18.71 -1.24
N THR A 65 3.38 -18.62 0.08
CA THR A 65 4.24 -19.32 1.03
C THR A 65 4.22 -20.83 0.77
N ALA A 66 5.31 -21.51 1.05
CA ALA A 66 5.37 -22.98 0.98
C ALA A 66 4.27 -23.59 1.85
N ARG A 67 3.64 -24.65 1.33
CA ARG A 67 2.57 -25.35 2.06
C ARG A 67 3.11 -26.03 3.31
N GLY A 68 2.35 -25.91 4.39
CA GLY A 68 2.62 -26.63 5.63
C GLY A 68 2.33 -28.15 5.53
N ALA A 69 2.41 -28.80 6.68
CA ALA A 69 2.09 -30.23 6.80
C ALA A 69 0.64 -30.55 6.39
N GLU A 70 -0.28 -29.61 6.58
CA GLU A 70 -1.70 -29.74 6.26
C GLU A 70 -2.00 -29.59 4.76
N ARG A 71 -1.01 -29.21 3.93
CA ARG A 71 -1.12 -29.06 2.47
C ARG A 71 -2.24 -28.10 2.03
N GLU A 72 -2.43 -27.05 2.78
CA GLU A 72 -3.44 -26.02 2.56
C GLU A 72 -3.36 -25.44 1.13
N HIS A 73 -4.54 -25.17 0.53
CA HIS A 73 -4.62 -24.55 -0.79
C HIS A 73 -4.29 -23.05 -0.76
N SER A 74 -4.73 -22.37 0.30
CA SER A 74 -4.57 -20.93 0.50
C SER A 74 -3.63 -20.69 1.67
N THR A 75 -2.73 -19.72 1.56
CA THR A 75 -1.77 -19.39 2.62
C THR A 75 -2.47 -19.12 3.95
N PRO A 76 -2.10 -19.84 5.02
CA PRO A 76 -2.67 -19.65 6.36
C PRO A 76 -2.19 -18.34 6.99
N LEU A 77 -2.90 -17.94 8.05
CA LEU A 77 -2.50 -16.79 8.87
C LEU A 77 -1.57 -17.25 10.01
N PHE A 78 -0.31 -16.80 9.96
CA PHE A 78 0.72 -17.05 10.98
C PHE A 78 0.69 -15.92 12.03
N LEU A 79 -0.35 -15.90 12.87
CA LEU A 79 -0.53 -14.86 13.89
C LEU A 79 0.27 -15.21 15.16
N THR A 80 1.58 -15.05 15.09
CA THR A 80 2.51 -15.26 16.22
C THR A 80 3.53 -14.12 16.28
N SER A 81 4.03 -13.84 17.48
CA SER A 81 5.12 -12.86 17.67
C SER A 81 6.50 -13.49 17.52
N SER A 82 6.65 -14.80 17.73
CA SER A 82 7.95 -15.48 17.75
C SER A 82 7.82 -16.92 17.25
N PHE A 83 8.96 -17.50 16.89
CA PHE A 83 9.08 -18.85 16.36
C PHE A 83 10.00 -19.66 17.27
N VAL A 84 9.73 -20.97 17.39
CA VAL A 84 10.51 -21.91 18.22
C VAL A 84 11.72 -22.39 17.42
N PHE A 85 12.84 -22.59 18.09
CA PHE A 85 14.05 -23.19 17.54
C PHE A 85 14.11 -24.66 17.91
N ASP A 86 14.72 -25.47 17.05
CA ASP A 86 14.89 -26.89 17.30
C ASP A 86 15.99 -27.12 18.36
N ASP A 87 17.06 -26.31 18.33
CA ASP A 87 18.15 -26.33 19.28
C ASP A 87 18.90 -24.98 19.37
N ALA A 88 19.90 -24.94 20.27
CA ALA A 88 20.69 -23.72 20.52
C ALA A 88 21.59 -23.34 19.32
N GLU A 89 22.05 -24.30 18.53
CA GLU A 89 22.87 -24.03 17.35
C GLU A 89 22.05 -23.45 16.20
N GLN A 90 20.86 -24.00 15.96
CA GLN A 90 19.93 -23.43 15.02
C GLN A 90 19.56 -21.98 15.40
N ALA A 91 19.30 -21.72 16.70
CA ALA A 91 19.04 -20.38 17.19
C ALA A 91 20.21 -19.44 16.87
N ARG A 92 21.47 -19.86 17.16
CA ARG A 92 22.66 -19.08 16.84
C ARG A 92 22.77 -18.79 15.36
N ALA A 93 22.65 -19.82 14.51
CA ALA A 93 22.79 -19.71 13.06
C ALA A 93 21.73 -18.79 12.42
N LEU A 94 20.50 -18.77 12.96
CA LEU A 94 19.45 -17.84 12.54
C LEU A 94 19.77 -16.38 12.93
N PHE A 95 20.27 -16.15 14.16
CA PHE A 95 20.62 -14.80 14.61
C PHE A 95 21.87 -14.23 13.92
N THR A 96 22.81 -15.10 13.50
CA THR A 96 24.00 -14.70 12.72
C THR A 96 23.73 -14.68 11.21
N GLU A 97 22.50 -14.98 10.78
CA GLU A 97 22.07 -15.01 9.36
C GLU A 97 22.85 -16.03 8.50
N GLU A 98 23.45 -17.06 9.14
CA GLU A 98 24.09 -18.19 8.46
C GLU A 98 23.06 -19.11 7.78
N ILE A 99 21.87 -19.17 8.32
CA ILE A 99 20.71 -19.86 7.75
C ILE A 99 19.49 -18.93 7.69
N ALA A 100 18.64 -19.12 6.68
CA ALA A 100 17.40 -18.38 6.56
C ALA A 100 16.29 -19.00 7.43
N GLY A 101 15.45 -18.16 8.05
CA GLY A 101 14.28 -18.61 8.81
C GLY A 101 13.65 -17.51 9.65
N ASN A 102 12.56 -17.84 10.31
CA ASN A 102 11.80 -16.90 11.13
C ASN A 102 12.28 -16.97 12.58
N ILE A 103 12.46 -15.81 13.21
CA ILE A 103 12.87 -15.66 14.61
C ILE A 103 11.75 -14.97 15.38
N TYR A 104 11.35 -13.80 14.90
CA TYR A 104 10.43 -12.88 15.54
C TYR A 104 9.68 -12.07 14.49
N SER A 105 8.37 -11.95 14.61
CA SER A 105 7.52 -11.37 13.53
C SER A 105 7.80 -9.91 13.20
N ARG A 106 8.51 -9.18 14.05
CA ARG A 106 9.04 -7.85 13.68
C ARG A 106 10.20 -7.93 12.67
N TYR A 107 10.91 -9.07 12.61
CA TYR A 107 12.00 -9.31 11.66
C TYR A 107 11.49 -9.93 10.36
N SER A 108 10.76 -11.03 10.47
CA SER A 108 10.17 -11.78 9.37
C SER A 108 8.95 -12.57 9.82
N ASN A 109 8.00 -12.77 8.91
CA ASN A 109 6.83 -13.61 9.14
C ASN A 109 6.35 -14.11 7.77
N PRO A 110 5.91 -15.37 7.63
CA PRO A 110 5.50 -15.92 6.33
C PRO A 110 4.45 -15.06 5.59
N ASN A 111 3.54 -14.39 6.30
CA ASN A 111 2.53 -13.53 5.67
C ASN A 111 3.13 -12.22 5.17
N THR A 112 4.05 -11.59 5.92
CA THR A 112 4.74 -10.38 5.46
C THR A 112 5.64 -10.68 4.28
N ASP A 113 6.33 -11.82 4.30
CA ASP A 113 7.25 -12.24 3.23
C ASP A 113 6.49 -12.55 1.94
N GLU A 114 5.31 -13.20 2.01
CA GLU A 114 4.47 -13.42 0.85
C GLU A 114 3.97 -12.10 0.23
N PHE A 115 3.48 -11.18 1.06
CA PHE A 115 3.02 -9.87 0.60
C PHE A 115 4.14 -9.10 -0.10
N VAL A 116 5.31 -9.03 0.53
CA VAL A 116 6.50 -8.36 -0.01
C VAL A 116 6.95 -8.98 -1.31
N ARG A 117 7.03 -10.32 -1.36
CA ARG A 117 7.44 -11.04 -2.57
C ARG A 117 6.50 -10.79 -3.75
N LYS A 118 5.18 -10.79 -3.51
CA LYS A 118 4.18 -10.41 -4.54
C LYS A 118 4.44 -9.00 -5.05
N MET A 119 4.63 -8.03 -4.14
CA MET A 119 4.86 -6.64 -4.52
C MET A 119 6.17 -6.46 -5.31
N ALA A 120 7.27 -7.07 -4.88
CA ALA A 120 8.54 -7.02 -5.60
C ALA A 120 8.40 -7.59 -7.03
N LEU A 121 7.75 -8.74 -7.18
CA LEU A 121 7.51 -9.36 -8.50
C LEU A 121 6.63 -8.48 -9.39
N LEU A 122 5.60 -7.85 -8.85
CA LEU A 122 4.69 -6.99 -9.61
C LEU A 122 5.38 -5.69 -10.07
N GLU A 123 6.26 -5.11 -9.25
CA GLU A 123 7.05 -3.92 -9.61
C GLU A 123 8.27 -4.23 -10.48
N GLY A 124 8.65 -5.50 -10.58
CA GLY A 124 9.90 -5.90 -11.25
C GLY A 124 11.15 -5.57 -10.44
N ALA A 125 11.03 -5.54 -9.11
CA ALA A 125 12.12 -5.33 -8.16
C ALA A 125 12.73 -6.67 -7.71
N GLU A 126 13.96 -6.61 -7.17
CA GLU A 126 14.65 -7.80 -6.66
C GLU A 126 14.13 -8.22 -5.29
N ASP A 127 13.81 -7.26 -4.42
CA ASP A 127 13.37 -7.51 -3.04
C ASP A 127 12.46 -6.37 -2.56
N GLY A 128 11.98 -6.50 -1.32
CA GLY A 128 11.16 -5.48 -0.67
C GLY A 128 11.09 -5.64 0.83
N ILE A 129 10.38 -4.71 1.46
CA ILE A 129 10.12 -4.76 2.91
C ILE A 129 8.79 -4.08 3.25
N ALA A 130 8.03 -4.70 4.17
CA ALA A 130 6.73 -4.22 4.61
C ALA A 130 6.82 -3.30 5.82
N PHE A 131 5.99 -2.26 5.85
CA PHE A 131 5.89 -1.25 6.89
C PHE A 131 4.47 -1.18 7.47
N ALA A 132 4.34 -0.71 8.70
CA ALA A 132 3.05 -0.54 9.38
C ALA A 132 2.09 0.43 8.67
N SER A 133 2.59 1.34 7.83
CA SER A 133 1.79 2.30 7.06
C SER A 133 2.57 2.85 5.86
N GLY A 134 1.85 3.50 4.91
CA GLY A 134 2.49 4.19 3.79
C GLY A 134 3.46 5.29 4.24
N MET A 135 3.10 6.09 5.25
CA MET A 135 4.01 7.13 5.78
C MET A 135 5.23 6.55 6.50
N ALA A 136 5.10 5.37 7.13
CA ALA A 136 6.26 4.66 7.68
C ALA A 136 7.20 4.18 6.55
N ALA A 137 6.63 3.75 5.41
CA ALA A 137 7.41 3.38 4.23
C ALA A 137 8.11 4.59 3.60
N VAL A 138 7.42 5.72 3.41
CA VAL A 138 8.03 6.98 2.94
C VAL A 138 9.13 7.43 3.88
N PHE A 139 8.88 7.46 5.19
CA PHE A 139 9.89 7.86 6.16
C PHE A 139 11.10 6.93 6.14
N GLY A 140 10.87 5.61 6.17
CA GLY A 140 11.93 4.59 6.16
C GLY A 140 12.79 4.66 4.91
N SER A 141 12.16 4.82 3.71
CA SER A 141 12.88 4.94 2.42
C SER A 141 13.81 6.15 2.32
N MET A 142 13.69 7.10 3.25
CA MET A 142 14.52 8.29 3.33
C MET A 142 15.48 8.22 4.53
N ALA A 143 14.96 7.92 5.72
CA ALA A 143 15.70 7.98 6.97
C ALA A 143 16.80 6.89 7.07
N ALA A 144 16.66 5.78 6.36
CA ALA A 144 17.70 4.74 6.31
C ALA A 144 18.96 5.20 5.58
N TYR A 145 18.86 6.16 4.65
CA TYR A 145 19.96 6.55 3.78
C TYR A 145 20.44 8.00 3.97
N LEU A 146 19.65 8.83 4.64
CA LEU A 146 19.97 10.24 4.86
C LEU A 146 20.56 10.49 6.24
N LYS A 147 21.54 11.37 6.29
CA LYS A 147 22.15 11.85 7.52
C LYS A 147 22.21 13.38 7.54
N SER A 148 22.58 13.95 8.68
CA SER A 148 22.78 15.41 8.83
C SER A 148 23.74 15.95 7.76
N GLY A 149 23.34 17.03 7.11
CA GLY A 149 24.07 17.67 6.01
C GLY A 149 23.61 17.21 4.63
N ASP A 150 22.83 16.12 4.51
CA ASP A 150 22.32 15.65 3.23
C ASP A 150 21.15 16.50 2.73
N HIS A 151 20.92 16.42 1.41
CA HIS A 151 19.90 17.19 0.72
C HIS A 151 19.03 16.26 -0.16
N VAL A 152 17.74 16.61 -0.25
CA VAL A 152 16.73 15.95 -1.10
C VAL A 152 16.19 16.94 -2.12
N VAL A 153 16.12 16.55 -3.39
CA VAL A 153 15.30 17.26 -4.38
C VAL A 153 13.98 16.53 -4.52
N ALA A 154 12.87 17.23 -4.29
CA ALA A 154 11.56 16.64 -4.33
C ALA A 154 10.62 17.37 -5.30
N SER A 155 9.65 16.67 -5.88
CA SER A 155 8.53 17.34 -6.53
C SER A 155 7.78 18.20 -5.52
N ARG A 156 7.30 19.36 -5.94
CA ARG A 156 6.42 20.19 -5.12
C ARG A 156 5.03 19.54 -4.93
N ALA A 157 4.59 18.78 -5.92
CA ALA A 157 3.29 18.11 -5.91
C ALA A 157 3.37 16.77 -5.17
N LEU A 158 3.37 16.82 -3.84
CA LEU A 158 3.45 15.69 -2.93
C LEU A 158 2.24 15.64 -1.99
N PHE A 159 1.97 14.45 -1.49
CA PHE A 159 1.03 14.27 -0.39
C PHE A 159 1.38 15.15 0.82
N GLY A 160 0.37 15.76 1.45
CA GLY A 160 0.58 16.77 2.50
C GLY A 160 1.44 16.28 3.67
N SER A 161 1.36 15.00 4.10
CA SER A 161 2.21 14.48 5.17
C SER A 161 3.66 14.30 4.71
N THR A 162 3.90 13.92 3.47
CA THR A 162 5.24 13.85 2.88
C THR A 162 5.86 15.25 2.81
N HIS A 163 5.07 16.25 2.43
CA HIS A 163 5.52 17.65 2.48
C HIS A 163 5.90 18.09 3.91
N GLN A 164 5.09 17.73 4.94
CA GLN A 164 5.42 18.04 6.34
C GLN A 164 6.70 17.32 6.80
N LEU A 165 6.95 16.10 6.30
CA LEU A 165 8.18 15.38 6.59
C LEU A 165 9.41 16.17 6.13
N PHE A 166 9.40 16.65 4.87
CA PHE A 166 10.51 17.41 4.29
C PHE A 166 10.66 18.82 4.86
N THR A 167 9.55 19.50 5.20
CA THR A 167 9.60 20.92 5.63
C THR A 167 9.68 21.10 7.14
N LYS A 168 9.25 20.13 7.95
CA LYS A 168 9.16 20.28 9.41
C LYS A 168 9.97 19.26 10.21
N LEU A 169 10.07 18.01 9.74
CA LEU A 169 10.73 16.95 10.49
C LEU A 169 12.21 16.81 10.10
N PHE A 170 12.53 16.64 8.84
CA PHE A 170 13.90 16.46 8.36
C PHE A 170 14.84 17.64 8.68
N PRO A 171 14.40 18.91 8.62
CA PRO A 171 15.25 20.02 9.05
C PRO A 171 15.72 19.93 10.49
N ARG A 172 14.94 19.30 11.40
CA ARG A 172 15.35 19.06 12.81
C ARG A 172 16.54 18.12 12.93
N TRP A 173 16.79 17.31 11.89
CA TRP A 173 17.90 16.36 11.83
C TRP A 173 18.99 16.82 10.86
N GLY A 174 18.95 18.10 10.46
CA GLY A 174 19.94 18.71 9.57
C GLY A 174 19.85 18.23 8.12
N ILE A 175 18.72 17.66 7.70
CA ILE A 175 18.47 17.26 6.31
C ILE A 175 17.67 18.37 5.63
N SER A 176 18.18 18.90 4.51
CA SER A 176 17.54 19.96 3.73
C SER A 176 16.81 19.42 2.51
N SER A 177 15.89 20.22 1.96
CA SER A 177 15.18 19.85 0.72
C SER A 177 14.95 21.07 -0.18
N SER A 178 15.00 20.84 -1.49
CA SER A 178 14.55 21.76 -2.53
C SER A 178 13.38 21.17 -3.31
N TYR A 179 12.47 22.05 -3.75
CA TYR A 179 11.29 21.65 -4.49
C TYR A 179 11.38 22.06 -5.95
N VAL A 180 10.96 21.15 -6.84
CA VAL A 180 10.84 21.38 -8.27
C VAL A 180 9.39 21.14 -8.69
N ASP A 181 8.86 21.97 -9.60
CA ASP A 181 7.50 21.81 -10.09
C ASP A 181 7.37 20.55 -10.95
N ALA A 182 6.20 19.91 -10.93
CA ALA A 182 6.00 18.62 -11.60
C ALA A 182 6.23 18.72 -13.14
N ASP A 183 5.93 19.85 -13.73
CA ASP A 183 6.07 20.15 -15.17
C ASP A 183 7.43 20.79 -15.52
N ALA A 184 8.36 20.85 -14.59
CA ALA A 184 9.66 21.45 -14.82
C ALA A 184 10.53 20.64 -15.80
N SER A 185 11.35 21.35 -16.55
CA SER A 185 12.30 20.72 -17.48
C SER A 185 13.40 19.92 -16.76
N ALA A 186 14.07 19.06 -17.50
CA ALA A 186 15.25 18.33 -17.01
C ALA A 186 16.34 19.28 -16.47
N ASP A 187 16.54 20.44 -17.10
CA ASP A 187 17.50 21.44 -16.65
C ASP A 187 17.12 22.06 -15.30
N ALA A 188 15.81 22.29 -15.06
CA ALA A 188 15.34 22.79 -13.76
C ALA A 188 15.56 21.75 -12.65
N TRP A 189 15.30 20.48 -12.91
CA TRP A 189 15.62 19.40 -11.98
C TRP A 189 17.13 19.30 -11.72
N ALA A 190 17.95 19.38 -12.78
CA ALA A 190 19.40 19.33 -12.66
C ALA A 190 19.97 20.52 -11.89
N ALA A 191 19.40 21.73 -12.06
CA ALA A 191 19.80 22.95 -11.36
C ALA A 191 19.47 22.92 -9.86
N ALA A 192 18.45 22.15 -9.44
CA ALA A 192 18.11 21.96 -8.04
C ALA A 192 19.06 21.00 -7.30
N VAL A 193 19.89 20.24 -8.02
CA VAL A 193 20.84 19.28 -7.44
C VAL A 193 22.05 20.02 -6.85
N LEU A 194 22.27 19.86 -5.55
CA LEU A 194 23.41 20.37 -4.80
C LEU A 194 24.50 19.28 -4.65
N PRO A 195 25.74 19.64 -4.30
CA PRO A 195 26.77 18.63 -3.99
C PRO A 195 26.40 17.67 -2.85
N THR A 196 25.50 18.10 -1.95
CA THR A 196 24.99 17.31 -0.83
C THR A 196 23.73 16.52 -1.16
N THR A 197 23.16 16.66 -2.36
CA THR A 197 21.96 15.92 -2.77
C THR A 197 22.26 14.42 -2.82
N LYS A 198 21.36 13.64 -2.23
CA LYS A 198 21.39 12.16 -2.21
C LYS A 198 20.20 11.55 -2.91
N VAL A 199 19.04 12.21 -2.83
CA VAL A 199 17.78 11.63 -3.26
C VAL A 199 17.02 12.59 -4.15
N LEU A 200 16.40 12.04 -5.20
CA LEU A 200 15.27 12.61 -5.92
C LEU A 200 14.00 11.88 -5.43
N PHE A 201 13.01 12.62 -4.93
CA PHE A 201 11.74 12.06 -4.44
C PHE A 201 10.56 12.60 -5.22
N VAL A 202 9.74 11.71 -5.77
CA VAL A 202 8.57 12.10 -6.58
C VAL A 202 7.35 11.24 -6.27
N GLU A 203 6.17 11.82 -6.47
CA GLU A 203 4.87 11.16 -6.48
C GLU A 203 4.23 11.41 -7.85
N THR A 204 3.92 10.36 -8.60
CA THR A 204 3.37 10.47 -9.96
C THR A 204 2.41 9.32 -10.29
N PRO A 205 1.13 9.63 -10.67
CA PRO A 205 0.48 10.94 -10.69
C PRO A 205 0.38 11.58 -9.30
N SER A 206 0.43 12.90 -9.23
CA SER A 206 0.43 13.65 -7.97
C SER A 206 -0.95 13.71 -7.30
N ASN A 207 -0.96 13.80 -5.97
CA ASN A 207 -2.17 13.98 -5.17
C ASN A 207 -2.30 15.45 -4.69
N PRO A 208 -3.39 16.16 -5.01
CA PRO A 208 -4.57 15.71 -5.74
C PRO A 208 -4.56 16.06 -7.24
N GLY A 209 -3.61 16.83 -7.73
CA GLY A 209 -3.67 17.53 -9.01
C GLY A 209 -3.52 16.65 -10.25
N LEU A 210 -3.13 15.38 -10.11
CA LEU A 210 -2.87 14.40 -11.18
C LEU A 210 -1.80 14.84 -12.18
N ALA A 211 -0.87 15.72 -11.79
CA ALA A 211 0.29 16.04 -12.61
C ALA A 211 1.21 14.81 -12.73
N LEU A 212 1.74 14.57 -13.92
CA LEU A 212 2.68 13.50 -14.16
C LEU A 212 4.11 14.04 -14.23
N ILE A 213 5.04 13.22 -13.80
CA ILE A 213 6.48 13.50 -13.89
C ILE A 213 7.11 12.44 -14.78
N ASP A 214 7.95 12.86 -15.73
CA ASP A 214 8.67 11.95 -16.63
C ASP A 214 9.72 11.13 -15.84
N LEU A 215 9.38 9.88 -15.57
CA LEU A 215 10.22 8.95 -14.83
C LEU A 215 11.49 8.58 -15.59
N GLU A 216 11.44 8.52 -16.94
CA GLU A 216 12.63 8.26 -17.74
C GLU A 216 13.64 9.41 -17.64
N MET A 217 13.15 10.64 -17.69
CA MET A 217 13.98 11.85 -17.51
C MET A 217 14.66 11.84 -16.13
N LEU A 218 13.91 11.56 -15.06
CA LEU A 218 14.46 11.52 -13.71
C LEU A 218 15.39 10.32 -13.49
N GLY A 219 15.09 9.17 -14.05
CA GLY A 219 15.97 7.99 -13.99
C GLY A 219 17.34 8.26 -14.62
N ARG A 220 17.37 8.93 -15.80
CA ARG A 220 18.62 9.38 -16.44
C ARG A 220 19.36 10.39 -15.56
N LEU A 221 18.69 11.41 -15.05
CA LEU A 221 19.30 12.40 -14.16
C LEU A 221 19.88 11.74 -12.89
N ALA A 222 19.16 10.80 -12.30
CA ALA A 222 19.63 10.06 -11.13
C ALA A 222 20.89 9.25 -11.43
N ALA A 223 20.93 8.56 -12.56
CA ALA A 223 22.10 7.79 -13.00
C ALA A 223 23.31 8.70 -13.26
N ASP A 224 23.13 9.80 -14.02
CA ASP A 224 24.19 10.74 -14.36
C ASP A 224 24.80 11.44 -13.13
N ARG A 225 23.99 11.70 -12.12
CA ARG A 225 24.41 12.40 -10.88
C ARG A 225 24.66 11.46 -9.71
N ARG A 226 24.50 10.13 -9.88
CA ARG A 226 24.63 9.11 -8.83
C ARG A 226 23.72 9.41 -7.63
N LEU A 227 22.45 9.72 -7.91
CA LEU A 227 21.42 9.98 -6.93
C LEU A 227 20.49 8.79 -6.84
N MET A 228 19.86 8.61 -5.69
CA MET A 228 18.80 7.63 -5.51
C MET A 228 17.46 8.24 -5.96
N LEU A 229 16.77 7.61 -6.91
CA LEU A 229 15.41 7.99 -7.30
C LEU A 229 14.41 7.15 -6.49
N VAL A 230 13.58 7.82 -5.68
CA VAL A 230 12.49 7.23 -4.88
C VAL A 230 11.17 7.70 -5.46
N VAL A 231 10.29 6.75 -5.80
CA VAL A 231 9.00 7.04 -6.43
C VAL A 231 7.86 6.51 -5.55
N ASP A 232 6.94 7.39 -5.15
CA ASP A 232 5.65 6.98 -4.58
C ASP A 232 4.69 6.63 -5.72
N ASN A 233 4.34 5.35 -5.84
CA ASN A 233 3.55 4.76 -6.91
C ASN A 233 2.12 4.39 -6.46
N CYS A 234 1.62 5.03 -5.40
CA CYS A 234 0.34 4.67 -4.76
C CYS A 234 -0.88 4.75 -5.67
N PHE A 235 -0.94 5.74 -6.60
CA PHE A 235 -2.14 5.98 -7.41
C PHE A 235 -2.29 5.01 -8.56
N THR A 236 -1.21 4.53 -9.10
CA THR A 236 -1.17 3.65 -10.27
C THR A 236 -1.07 2.18 -9.91
N THR A 237 -0.53 1.86 -8.75
CA THR A 237 -0.16 0.48 -8.40
C THR A 237 0.83 -0.13 -9.42
N PRO A 238 1.48 -1.25 -9.15
CA PRO A 238 2.36 -1.89 -10.13
C PRO A 238 1.62 -2.42 -11.38
N ILE A 239 0.29 -2.45 -11.36
CA ILE A 239 -0.51 -2.87 -12.52
C ILE A 239 -0.50 -1.82 -13.63
N LEU A 240 -0.53 -0.54 -13.27
CA LEU A 240 -0.64 0.53 -14.26
C LEU A 240 0.70 1.22 -14.56
N GLN A 241 1.63 1.24 -13.61
CA GLN A 241 2.93 1.87 -13.76
C GLN A 241 3.99 1.11 -12.95
N GLN A 242 5.15 0.92 -13.54
CA GLN A 242 6.29 0.23 -12.92
C GLN A 242 7.52 1.15 -12.95
N PRO A 243 7.73 2.00 -11.93
CA PRO A 243 8.84 2.94 -11.89
C PRO A 243 10.23 2.30 -11.99
N MET A 244 10.37 1.03 -11.55
CA MET A 244 11.62 0.27 -11.69
C MET A 244 12.09 0.21 -13.15
N LYS A 245 11.19 0.12 -14.12
CA LYS A 245 11.52 0.10 -15.56
C LYS A 245 12.11 1.43 -16.05
N TRP A 246 11.91 2.50 -15.31
CA TRP A 246 12.33 3.85 -15.64
C TRP A 246 13.52 4.33 -14.80
N GLY A 247 14.18 3.42 -14.06
CA GLY A 247 15.37 3.73 -13.28
C GLY A 247 15.09 4.20 -11.85
N ALA A 248 13.90 3.95 -11.31
CA ALA A 248 13.67 4.11 -9.87
C ALA A 248 14.55 3.11 -9.09
N HIS A 249 15.13 3.58 -7.98
CA HIS A 249 15.92 2.76 -7.07
C HIS A 249 15.06 2.15 -5.98
N LEU A 250 14.08 2.93 -5.49
CA LEU A 250 13.06 2.48 -4.54
C LEU A 250 11.68 2.91 -5.01
N VAL A 251 10.71 2.01 -4.90
CA VAL A 251 9.31 2.31 -5.14
C VAL A 251 8.54 2.11 -3.85
N VAL A 252 7.75 3.13 -3.47
CA VAL A 252 6.98 3.17 -2.23
C VAL A 252 5.50 3.04 -2.53
N HIS A 253 4.79 2.28 -1.69
CA HIS A 253 3.33 2.18 -1.73
C HIS A 253 2.71 2.35 -0.35
N SER A 254 1.64 3.12 -0.28
CA SER A 254 0.68 3.03 0.80
C SER A 254 -0.31 1.90 0.47
N ALA A 255 -0.11 0.73 1.08
CA ALA A 255 -0.88 -0.47 0.76
C ALA A 255 -2.36 -0.38 1.20
N MET A 256 -2.74 0.58 2.05
CA MET A 256 -4.12 0.85 2.45
C MET A 256 -4.99 1.49 1.36
N LYS A 257 -4.43 1.80 0.19
CA LYS A 257 -5.11 2.41 -0.95
C LYS A 257 -5.64 1.31 -1.90
N PHE A 258 -5.43 1.44 -3.20
CA PHE A 258 -5.86 0.44 -4.20
C PHE A 258 -5.37 -0.98 -3.92
N ILE A 259 -4.23 -1.17 -3.23
CA ILE A 259 -3.73 -2.51 -2.90
C ILE A 259 -4.72 -3.22 -1.97
N ASP A 260 -5.09 -2.63 -0.83
CA ASP A 260 -6.17 -3.15 0.02
C ASP A 260 -7.53 -3.12 -0.70
N GLY A 261 -7.88 -1.97 -1.24
CA GLY A 261 -9.08 -1.73 -2.04
C GLY A 261 -10.41 -1.76 -1.29
N GLN A 262 -10.42 -2.00 0.01
CA GLN A 262 -11.66 -2.13 0.80
C GLN A 262 -11.62 -1.40 2.15
N GLY A 263 -10.58 -0.61 2.42
CA GLY A 263 -10.45 0.19 3.63
C GLY A 263 -10.38 -0.62 4.92
N ARG A 264 -9.73 -1.80 4.89
CA ARG A 264 -9.72 -2.77 6.01
C ARG A 264 -8.52 -2.63 6.92
N VAL A 265 -7.32 -2.41 6.34
CA VAL A 265 -6.05 -2.46 7.07
C VAL A 265 -5.09 -1.36 6.64
N LEU A 266 -4.19 -0.98 7.56
CA LEU A 266 -3.05 -0.13 7.26
C LEU A 266 -1.88 -0.98 6.78
N GLY A 267 -1.04 -0.41 5.91
CA GLY A 267 0.19 -1.01 5.48
C GLY A 267 0.97 -0.10 4.54
N GLY A 268 2.25 -0.36 4.42
CA GLY A 268 3.14 0.23 3.45
C GLY A 268 4.13 -0.81 2.97
N VAL A 269 4.74 -0.58 1.83
CA VAL A 269 5.80 -1.42 1.30
C VAL A 269 6.78 -0.57 0.51
N VAL A 270 8.06 -0.92 0.61
CA VAL A 270 9.12 -0.41 -0.25
C VAL A 270 9.72 -1.59 -0.98
N VAL A 271 9.92 -1.45 -2.28
CA VAL A 271 10.60 -2.44 -3.12
C VAL A 271 11.77 -1.78 -3.87
N GLY A 272 12.81 -2.57 -4.18
CA GLY A 272 14.00 -2.08 -4.86
C GLY A 272 15.03 -3.18 -5.07
N SER A 273 16.32 -2.80 -5.22
CA SER A 273 17.39 -3.79 -5.26
C SER A 273 17.59 -4.48 -3.92
N ALA A 274 18.09 -5.71 -3.94
CA ALA A 274 18.37 -6.48 -2.73
C ALA A 274 19.33 -5.75 -1.77
N GLU A 275 20.32 -5.06 -2.31
CA GLU A 275 21.29 -4.26 -1.54
C GLU A 275 20.60 -3.13 -0.76
N LEU A 276 19.79 -2.31 -1.43
CA LEU A 276 19.06 -1.22 -0.77
C LEU A 276 18.06 -1.76 0.24
N ILE A 277 17.37 -2.84 -0.08
CA ILE A 277 16.39 -3.43 0.85
C ILE A 277 17.06 -4.01 2.10
N ALA A 278 18.31 -4.48 2.01
CA ALA A 278 19.06 -4.94 3.19
C ALA A 278 19.26 -3.81 4.23
N GLU A 279 19.60 -2.59 3.78
CA GLU A 279 19.71 -1.41 4.65
C GLU A 279 18.36 -1.05 5.29
N LEU A 280 17.28 -1.09 4.51
CA LEU A 280 15.93 -0.86 5.03
C LEU A 280 15.53 -1.94 6.04
N ARG A 281 15.91 -3.19 5.81
CA ARG A 281 15.63 -4.30 6.74
C ARG A 281 16.35 -4.08 8.07
N PHE A 282 17.60 -3.64 8.04
CA PHE A 282 18.34 -3.23 9.23
C PHE A 282 17.62 -2.09 9.96
N PHE A 283 17.24 -1.04 9.24
CA PHE A 283 16.52 0.11 9.80
C PHE A 283 15.21 -0.31 10.49
N ILE A 284 14.36 -1.10 9.83
CA ILE A 284 13.08 -1.56 10.40
C ILE A 284 13.29 -2.44 11.64
N ARG A 285 14.25 -3.36 11.58
CA ARG A 285 14.56 -4.26 12.69
C ARG A 285 14.83 -3.49 13.98
N HIS A 286 15.49 -2.34 13.88
CA HIS A 286 15.92 -1.54 15.04
C HIS A 286 14.98 -0.38 15.39
N THR A 287 14.16 0.10 14.45
CA THR A 287 13.22 1.23 14.69
C THR A 287 11.76 0.79 14.88
N GLY A 288 11.40 -0.42 14.44
CA GLY A 288 10.14 -1.07 14.80
C GLY A 288 8.89 -0.78 13.97
N PRO A 289 8.88 -0.10 12.80
CA PRO A 289 7.66 0.19 12.03
C PRO A 289 7.18 -1.03 11.22
N ALA A 290 7.23 -2.23 11.81
CA ALA A 290 6.90 -3.50 11.18
C ALA A 290 5.39 -3.65 10.93
N MET A 291 5.03 -4.31 9.83
CA MET A 291 3.65 -4.65 9.49
C MET A 291 3.14 -5.83 10.34
N SER A 292 1.88 -5.75 10.76
CA SER A 292 1.20 -6.90 11.38
C SER A 292 1.05 -8.06 10.39
N PRO A 293 1.29 -9.33 10.81
CA PRO A 293 1.02 -10.50 9.97
C PRO A 293 -0.42 -10.58 9.46
N PHE A 294 -1.40 -10.17 10.27
CA PHE A 294 -2.80 -10.08 9.86
C PHE A 294 -2.99 -9.10 8.70
N ASN A 295 -2.41 -7.89 8.83
CA ASN A 295 -2.52 -6.88 7.77
C ASN A 295 -1.83 -7.37 6.49
N ALA A 296 -0.67 -7.98 6.60
CA ALA A 296 0.07 -8.56 5.48
C ALA A 296 -0.75 -9.65 4.77
N TRP A 297 -1.39 -10.54 5.53
CA TRP A 297 -2.26 -11.58 4.98
C TRP A 297 -3.44 -10.99 4.20
N VAL A 298 -4.14 -9.99 4.78
CA VAL A 298 -5.25 -9.27 4.10
C VAL A 298 -4.75 -8.62 2.80
N LEU A 299 -3.61 -7.93 2.85
CA LEU A 299 -3.03 -7.24 1.69
C LEU A 299 -2.57 -8.23 0.62
N SER A 300 -1.93 -9.34 1.00
CA SER A 300 -1.53 -10.41 0.08
C SER A 300 -2.73 -11.00 -0.65
N LYS A 301 -3.85 -11.25 0.05
CA LYS A 301 -5.09 -11.73 -0.56
C LYS A 301 -5.73 -10.68 -1.47
N SER A 302 -5.61 -9.40 -1.13
CA SER A 302 -6.13 -8.31 -1.96
C SER A 302 -5.38 -8.15 -3.28
N LEU A 303 -4.07 -8.44 -3.30
CA LEU A 303 -3.27 -8.44 -4.52
C LEU A 303 -3.77 -9.45 -5.56
N GLU A 304 -4.35 -10.56 -5.12
CA GLU A 304 -4.88 -11.61 -6.02
C GLU A 304 -6.00 -11.09 -6.95
N THR A 305 -6.67 -10.01 -6.56
CA THR A 305 -7.74 -9.36 -7.35
C THR A 305 -7.38 -7.94 -7.80
N LEU A 306 -6.15 -7.49 -7.58
CA LEU A 306 -5.76 -6.10 -7.86
C LEU A 306 -5.95 -5.75 -9.34
N SER A 307 -5.52 -6.61 -10.26
CA SER A 307 -5.62 -6.36 -11.70
C SER A 307 -7.07 -6.11 -12.13
N VAL A 308 -7.98 -7.03 -11.81
CA VAL A 308 -9.41 -6.89 -12.20
C VAL A 308 -10.09 -5.70 -11.53
N ARG A 309 -9.65 -5.31 -10.33
CA ARG A 309 -10.14 -4.09 -9.67
C ARG A 309 -9.63 -2.84 -10.39
N MET A 310 -8.34 -2.80 -10.73
CA MET A 310 -7.76 -1.66 -11.45
C MET A 310 -8.39 -1.48 -12.83
N ASP A 311 -8.67 -2.55 -13.57
CA ASP A 311 -9.38 -2.48 -14.85
C ASP A 311 -10.75 -1.81 -14.68
N ARG A 312 -11.51 -2.19 -13.66
CA ARG A 312 -12.83 -1.60 -13.41
C ARG A 312 -12.72 -0.15 -12.92
N HIS A 313 -11.79 0.15 -12.00
CA HIS A 313 -11.54 1.53 -11.57
C HIS A 313 -11.21 2.44 -12.75
N CYS A 314 -10.28 2.03 -13.62
CA CYS A 314 -9.87 2.81 -14.80
C CYS A 314 -11.02 2.99 -15.80
N SER A 315 -11.78 1.92 -16.09
CA SER A 315 -12.94 1.98 -16.99
C SER A 315 -14.01 2.92 -16.47
N ASN A 316 -14.34 2.85 -15.19
CA ASN A 316 -15.31 3.73 -14.56
C ASN A 316 -14.80 5.19 -14.52
N ALA A 317 -13.54 5.39 -14.12
CA ALA A 317 -12.95 6.72 -14.02
C ALA A 317 -12.88 7.42 -15.39
N LEU A 318 -12.50 6.70 -16.44
CA LEU A 318 -12.53 7.23 -17.81
C LEU A 318 -13.94 7.62 -18.23
N ALA A 319 -14.95 6.77 -17.96
CA ALA A 319 -16.34 7.06 -18.30
C ALA A 319 -16.85 8.30 -17.56
N VAL A 320 -16.56 8.45 -16.26
CA VAL A 320 -16.88 9.64 -15.46
C VAL A 320 -16.16 10.86 -16.01
N ALA A 321 -14.86 10.78 -16.22
CA ALA A 321 -14.07 11.91 -16.73
C ALA A 321 -14.56 12.39 -18.10
N THR A 322 -14.81 11.47 -19.03
CA THR A 322 -15.33 11.80 -20.38
C THR A 322 -16.72 12.42 -20.32
N HIS A 323 -17.60 11.92 -19.44
CA HIS A 323 -18.94 12.45 -19.29
C HIS A 323 -18.93 13.93 -18.83
N PHE A 324 -18.05 14.25 -17.89
CA PHE A 324 -17.98 15.59 -17.29
C PHE A 324 -17.01 16.54 -17.99
N GLU A 325 -16.21 16.09 -18.97
CA GLU A 325 -15.14 16.91 -19.57
C GLU A 325 -15.62 18.26 -20.12
N GLN A 326 -16.84 18.30 -20.69
CA GLN A 326 -17.45 19.53 -21.26
C GLN A 326 -18.63 20.02 -20.44
N HIS A 327 -18.77 19.62 -19.18
CA HIS A 327 -19.92 19.97 -18.35
C HIS A 327 -19.94 21.48 -18.03
N ALA A 328 -21.08 22.16 -18.25
CA ALA A 328 -21.22 23.59 -18.13
C ALA A 328 -20.89 24.15 -16.72
N GLU A 329 -21.10 23.37 -15.70
CA GLU A 329 -20.91 23.74 -14.28
C GLU A 329 -19.48 23.55 -13.78
N LEU A 330 -18.57 23.06 -14.64
CA LEU A 330 -17.16 22.79 -14.30
C LEU A 330 -16.24 23.76 -15.06
N ASP A 331 -15.14 24.17 -14.45
CA ASP A 331 -14.07 24.90 -15.10
C ASP A 331 -13.08 23.95 -15.79
N PHE A 332 -12.84 22.79 -15.19
CA PHE A 332 -12.06 21.70 -15.81
C PHE A 332 -12.37 20.32 -15.21
N VAL A 333 -12.00 19.30 -15.98
CA VAL A 333 -11.86 17.91 -15.52
C VAL A 333 -10.42 17.48 -15.78
N ARG A 334 -9.78 16.83 -14.80
CA ARG A 334 -8.45 16.25 -14.98
C ARG A 334 -8.52 14.73 -14.81
N TYR A 335 -8.01 14.05 -15.82
CA TYR A 335 -7.81 12.61 -15.82
C TYR A 335 -6.70 12.26 -16.82
N PRO A 336 -5.66 11.52 -16.47
CA PRO A 336 -4.47 11.36 -17.32
C PRO A 336 -4.72 10.85 -18.73
N TYR A 337 -5.80 10.09 -18.94
CA TYR A 337 -6.17 9.51 -20.24
C TYR A 337 -7.23 10.32 -21.01
N LEU A 338 -7.61 11.50 -20.57
CA LEU A 338 -8.31 12.47 -21.42
C LEU A 338 -7.31 13.15 -22.38
N ALA A 339 -7.69 13.33 -23.64
CA ALA A 339 -6.83 14.01 -24.62
C ALA A 339 -6.56 15.47 -24.25
N SER A 340 -7.42 16.09 -23.45
CA SER A 340 -7.27 17.45 -22.90
C SER A 340 -6.27 17.53 -21.73
N HIS A 341 -5.85 16.39 -21.15
CA HIS A 341 -4.88 16.43 -20.07
C HIS A 341 -3.50 16.86 -20.59
N ARG A 342 -2.89 17.85 -19.93
CA ARG A 342 -1.61 18.42 -20.37
C ARG A 342 -0.49 17.39 -20.55
N ASP A 343 -0.49 16.35 -19.68
CA ASP A 343 0.52 15.29 -19.66
C ASP A 343 0.01 14.01 -20.36
N HIS A 344 -1.01 14.08 -21.23
CA HIS A 344 -1.63 12.91 -21.87
C HIS A 344 -0.61 12.03 -22.60
N ALA A 345 0.27 12.63 -23.38
CA ALA A 345 1.31 11.89 -24.11
C ALA A 345 2.26 11.14 -23.14
N LEU A 346 2.59 11.76 -22.02
CA LEU A 346 3.41 11.14 -20.99
C LEU A 346 2.66 10.00 -20.28
N ALA A 347 1.36 10.19 -20.01
CA ALA A 347 0.51 9.14 -19.46
C ALA A 347 0.50 7.89 -20.36
N LEU A 348 0.30 8.06 -21.67
CA LEU A 348 0.33 6.96 -22.64
C LEU A 348 1.70 6.28 -22.75
N LYS A 349 2.80 7.00 -22.46
CA LYS A 349 4.17 6.47 -22.48
C LYS A 349 4.46 5.58 -21.27
N GLN A 350 4.11 6.03 -20.05
CA GLN A 350 4.59 5.40 -18.82
C GLN A 350 3.54 4.65 -18.01
N MET A 351 2.24 4.81 -18.34
CA MET A 351 1.13 4.15 -17.70
C MET A 351 0.36 3.29 -18.69
N SER A 352 -0.26 2.18 -18.23
CA SER A 352 -1.12 1.32 -19.07
C SER A 352 -2.58 1.77 -19.08
N ALA A 353 -3.03 2.57 -18.11
CA ALA A 353 -4.35 3.21 -18.03
C ALA A 353 -4.31 4.43 -17.10
N GLY A 354 -5.35 5.28 -17.12
CA GLY A 354 -5.37 6.57 -16.44
C GLY A 354 -5.56 6.53 -14.91
N GLY A 355 -5.75 5.36 -14.32
CA GLY A 355 -5.97 5.20 -12.88
C GLY A 355 -7.43 5.37 -12.44
N GLY A 356 -7.66 5.33 -11.13
CA GLY A 356 -9.01 5.40 -10.54
C GLY A 356 -9.37 6.78 -9.96
N ILE A 357 -8.59 7.83 -10.20
CA ILE A 357 -8.82 9.16 -9.63
C ILE A 357 -9.24 10.13 -10.73
N VAL A 358 -10.32 10.88 -10.48
CA VAL A 358 -10.79 11.99 -11.33
C VAL A 358 -10.82 13.26 -10.49
N VAL A 359 -10.42 14.38 -11.08
CA VAL A 359 -10.46 15.69 -10.43
C VAL A 359 -11.35 16.61 -11.22
N LEU A 360 -12.28 17.27 -10.52
CA LEU A 360 -13.21 18.26 -11.06
C LEU A 360 -12.94 19.60 -10.41
N GLU A 361 -13.05 20.72 -11.14
CA GLU A 361 -13.16 22.03 -10.55
C GLU A 361 -14.56 22.59 -10.78
N LEU A 362 -15.30 22.81 -9.69
CA LEU A 362 -16.62 23.39 -9.71
C LEU A 362 -16.55 24.92 -9.85
N LYS A 363 -17.32 25.49 -10.80
CA LYS A 363 -17.60 26.91 -10.84
C LYS A 363 -18.27 27.33 -9.53
N GLY A 364 -17.96 28.53 -9.02
CA GLY A 364 -18.47 28.98 -7.72
C GLY A 364 -17.58 28.69 -6.50
N GLY A 365 -16.45 28.04 -6.72
CA GLY A 365 -15.35 27.93 -5.74
C GLY A 365 -15.69 27.18 -4.46
N LEU A 366 -15.09 27.61 -3.35
CA LEU A 366 -15.10 26.90 -2.06
C LEU A 366 -16.51 26.59 -1.52
N GLU A 367 -17.39 27.58 -1.52
CA GLU A 367 -18.72 27.43 -0.91
C GLU A 367 -19.61 26.48 -1.71
N ARG A 368 -19.49 26.50 -3.03
CA ARG A 368 -20.19 25.54 -3.88
C ARG A 368 -19.62 24.14 -3.73
N ALA A 369 -18.31 23.99 -3.65
CA ALA A 369 -17.67 22.71 -3.40
C ALA A 369 -18.15 22.05 -2.10
N ARG A 370 -18.37 22.84 -1.04
CA ARG A 370 -18.95 22.35 0.22
C ARG A 370 -20.39 21.87 0.05
N ARG A 371 -21.26 22.71 -0.60
CA ARG A 371 -22.65 22.28 -0.88
C ARG A 371 -22.70 21.03 -1.75
N PHE A 372 -21.78 20.89 -2.71
CA PHE A 372 -21.67 19.68 -3.53
C PHE A 372 -21.38 18.44 -2.67
N LEU A 373 -20.42 18.53 -1.74
CA LEU A 373 -20.11 17.41 -0.83
C LEU A 373 -21.29 17.04 0.06
N ASP A 374 -22.06 18.04 0.51
CA ASP A 374 -23.26 17.81 1.34
C ASP A 374 -24.43 17.23 0.52
N ALA A 375 -24.40 17.33 -0.80
CA ALA A 375 -25.44 16.88 -1.71
C ALA A 375 -25.22 15.46 -2.28
N VAL A 376 -24.02 14.89 -2.19
CA VAL A 376 -23.77 13.53 -2.67
C VAL A 376 -24.54 12.52 -1.82
N GLU A 377 -25.09 11.47 -2.46
CA GLU A 377 -25.89 10.42 -1.83
C GLU A 377 -25.21 9.05 -1.85
N LEU A 378 -24.45 8.76 -2.91
CA LEU A 378 -23.75 7.48 -3.11
C LEU A 378 -22.28 7.58 -2.72
N LEU A 379 -21.59 8.64 -3.13
CA LEU A 379 -20.15 8.80 -2.91
C LEU A 379 -19.85 9.03 -1.43
N SER A 380 -18.94 8.25 -0.86
CA SER A 380 -18.52 8.41 0.54
C SER A 380 -17.64 9.63 0.73
N HIS A 381 -18.03 10.54 1.62
CA HIS A 381 -17.21 11.70 1.98
C HIS A 381 -16.17 11.29 3.04
N THR A 382 -14.96 10.96 2.59
CA THR A 382 -13.84 10.56 3.46
C THR A 382 -12.49 10.94 2.83
N PRO A 383 -11.42 11.18 3.60
CA PRO A 383 -10.11 11.58 3.07
C PRO A 383 -9.34 10.45 2.38
N ASN A 384 -9.84 9.21 2.39
CA ASN A 384 -9.18 8.06 1.77
C ASN A 384 -9.32 8.07 0.24
N LEU A 385 -8.80 7.03 -0.43
CA LEU A 385 -8.92 6.77 -1.85
C LEU A 385 -8.60 5.29 -2.14
N GLY A 386 -8.93 4.82 -3.34
CA GLY A 386 -8.58 3.47 -3.80
C GLY A 386 -9.45 2.36 -3.24
N ASP A 387 -10.62 2.70 -2.70
CA ASP A 387 -11.62 1.76 -2.21
C ASP A 387 -12.55 1.30 -3.35
N VAL A 388 -13.13 0.12 -3.20
CA VAL A 388 -14.18 -0.39 -4.13
C VAL A 388 -15.41 0.51 -4.14
N ARG A 389 -15.63 1.28 -3.10
CA ARG A 389 -16.66 2.33 -3.02
C ARG A 389 -16.10 3.64 -3.54
N SER A 390 -16.90 4.37 -4.29
CA SER A 390 -16.56 5.73 -4.73
C SER A 390 -16.42 6.68 -3.54
N ILE A 391 -15.32 7.43 -3.52
CA ILE A 391 -14.99 8.37 -2.44
C ILE A 391 -14.84 9.77 -3.03
N VAL A 392 -15.40 10.76 -2.34
CA VAL A 392 -15.26 12.16 -2.69
C VAL A 392 -14.59 12.95 -1.57
N THR A 393 -13.77 13.92 -1.92
CA THR A 393 -13.15 14.84 -0.95
C THR A 393 -12.87 16.20 -1.58
N HIS A 394 -12.86 17.23 -0.75
CA HIS A 394 -12.45 18.58 -1.11
C HIS A 394 -11.07 18.86 -0.47
N PRO A 395 -9.98 18.75 -1.22
CA PRO A 395 -8.62 18.85 -0.69
C PRO A 395 -8.34 20.15 0.06
N THR A 396 -8.87 21.29 -0.42
CA THR A 396 -8.67 22.62 0.18
C THR A 396 -9.14 22.67 1.63
N SER A 397 -10.27 22.03 1.98
CA SER A 397 -10.81 22.06 3.35
C SER A 397 -10.40 20.85 4.19
N THR A 398 -9.71 19.84 3.61
CA THR A 398 -9.38 18.60 4.30
C THR A 398 -7.88 18.28 4.23
N THR A 399 -7.45 17.52 3.25
CA THR A 399 -6.08 16.95 3.16
C THR A 399 -4.97 17.98 3.00
N HIS A 400 -5.29 19.18 2.47
CA HIS A 400 -4.34 20.27 2.24
C HIS A 400 -4.75 21.58 2.94
N SER A 401 -5.61 21.50 3.95
CA SER A 401 -6.10 22.66 4.72
C SER A 401 -4.99 23.40 5.49
N LYS A 402 -3.87 22.72 5.77
CA LYS A 402 -2.70 23.31 6.45
C LYS A 402 -1.77 24.09 5.54
N LEU A 403 -1.95 24.02 4.22
CA LEU A 403 -1.21 24.84 3.27
C LEU A 403 -1.87 26.21 3.16
N SER A 404 -1.07 27.27 3.00
CA SER A 404 -1.55 28.59 2.62
C SER A 404 -2.20 28.54 1.23
N GLU A 405 -3.00 29.56 0.88
CA GLU A 405 -3.61 29.65 -0.42
C GLU A 405 -2.55 29.67 -1.55
N ALA A 406 -1.48 30.42 -1.37
CA ALA A 406 -0.38 30.47 -2.34
C ALA A 406 0.29 29.10 -2.54
N GLU A 407 0.53 28.35 -1.46
CA GLU A 407 1.09 26.99 -1.54
C GLU A 407 0.10 26.02 -2.23
N ARG A 408 -1.20 26.14 -1.95
CA ARG A 408 -2.22 25.30 -2.64
C ARG A 408 -2.22 25.56 -4.14
N VAL A 409 -2.24 26.82 -4.56
CA VAL A 409 -2.22 27.21 -5.98
C VAL A 409 -0.98 26.66 -6.69
N GLN A 410 0.20 26.73 -6.03
CA GLN A 410 1.44 26.17 -6.58
C GLN A 410 1.40 24.66 -6.85
N VAL A 411 0.60 23.92 -6.09
CA VAL A 411 0.40 22.47 -6.31
C VAL A 411 -0.90 22.16 -7.08
N GLY A 412 -1.50 23.19 -7.72
CA GLY A 412 -2.67 23.04 -8.57
C GLY A 412 -3.98 22.78 -7.83
N ILE A 413 -4.05 23.14 -6.54
CA ILE A 413 -5.26 23.05 -5.71
C ILE A 413 -5.97 24.38 -5.72
N VAL A 414 -7.09 24.42 -6.42
CA VAL A 414 -7.96 25.60 -6.53
C VAL A 414 -9.17 25.50 -5.60
N PRO A 415 -9.86 26.62 -5.28
CA PRO A 415 -10.92 26.62 -4.27
C PRO A 415 -12.09 25.67 -4.53
N GLY A 416 -12.45 25.43 -5.80
CA GLY A 416 -13.56 24.54 -6.21
C GLY A 416 -13.15 23.10 -6.51
N LEU A 417 -11.89 22.71 -6.20
CA LEU A 417 -11.36 21.41 -6.58
C LEU A 417 -11.96 20.28 -5.76
N ILE A 418 -12.59 19.34 -6.44
CA ILE A 418 -13.10 18.07 -5.91
C ILE A 418 -12.25 16.93 -6.45
N ARG A 419 -11.79 16.05 -5.57
CA ARG A 419 -11.12 14.78 -5.94
C ARG A 419 -12.08 13.62 -5.72
N ILE A 420 -12.30 12.83 -6.76
CA ILE A 420 -13.13 11.62 -6.73
C ILE A 420 -12.21 10.41 -6.92
N SER A 421 -12.20 9.49 -5.96
CA SER A 421 -11.67 8.14 -6.13
C SER A 421 -12.84 7.27 -6.61
N VAL A 422 -12.84 6.98 -7.89
CA VAL A 422 -13.94 6.26 -8.55
C VAL A 422 -13.88 4.78 -8.19
N GLY A 423 -14.97 4.25 -7.66
CA GLY A 423 -15.11 2.88 -7.20
C GLY A 423 -15.50 1.88 -8.29
N LEU A 424 -16.00 0.73 -7.86
CA LEU A 424 -16.39 -0.40 -8.73
C LEU A 424 -17.90 -0.45 -8.99
N GLU A 425 -18.67 0.48 -8.45
CA GLU A 425 -20.12 0.58 -8.65
C GLU A 425 -20.45 0.70 -10.14
N HIS A 426 -21.71 0.58 -10.49
CA HIS A 426 -22.10 0.79 -11.89
C HIS A 426 -21.87 2.27 -12.25
N ARG A 427 -21.16 2.50 -13.37
CA ARG A 427 -20.75 3.86 -13.79
C ARG A 427 -21.91 4.85 -13.91
N SER A 428 -23.10 4.39 -14.32
CA SER A 428 -24.26 5.28 -14.43
C SER A 428 -24.76 5.79 -13.09
N ASP A 429 -24.60 5.01 -12.01
CA ASP A 429 -25.01 5.42 -10.68
C ASP A 429 -24.02 6.46 -10.11
N ILE A 430 -22.70 6.26 -10.38
CA ILE A 430 -21.67 7.24 -10.01
C ILE A 430 -21.90 8.58 -10.74
N ILE A 431 -22.16 8.53 -12.05
CA ILE A 431 -22.44 9.71 -12.87
C ILE A 431 -23.71 10.40 -12.36
N TRP A 432 -24.78 9.64 -12.11
CA TRP A 432 -26.03 10.17 -11.57
C TRP A 432 -25.83 10.94 -10.26
N ASP A 433 -25.06 10.37 -9.33
CA ASP A 433 -24.83 11.01 -8.04
C ASP A 433 -24.04 12.32 -8.16
N ILE A 434 -23.06 12.39 -9.06
CA ILE A 434 -22.32 13.62 -9.34
C ILE A 434 -23.24 14.67 -9.99
N GLU A 435 -24.06 14.28 -10.99
CA GLU A 435 -25.01 15.18 -11.68
C GLU A 435 -26.02 15.80 -10.71
N GLN A 436 -26.67 14.96 -9.88
CA GLN A 436 -27.65 15.46 -8.92
C GLN A 436 -27.01 16.37 -7.86
N ALA A 437 -25.77 16.08 -7.44
CA ALA A 437 -25.03 16.93 -6.50
C ALA A 437 -24.61 18.26 -7.13
N LEU A 438 -24.20 18.27 -8.39
CA LEU A 438 -23.95 19.52 -9.16
C LEU A 438 -25.20 20.38 -9.24
N ALA A 439 -26.37 19.80 -9.57
CA ALA A 439 -27.64 20.49 -9.66
C ALA A 439 -28.09 21.09 -8.32
N ARG A 440 -27.95 20.34 -7.22
CA ARG A 440 -28.36 20.79 -5.87
C ARG A 440 -27.40 21.80 -5.26
N SER A 441 -26.15 21.86 -5.72
CA SER A 441 -25.13 22.79 -5.20
C SER A 441 -25.06 24.13 -5.94
N ALA A 442 -25.83 24.30 -7.01
CA ALA A 442 -25.85 25.50 -7.84
C ALA A 442 -26.18 26.80 -7.09
#